data_5a59e261b190b16dc15e9807c073300e
#
_entry.id   5a59e261b190b16dc15e9807c073300e
#
_cell.length_a   1.000
_cell.length_b   1.000
_cell.length_c   1.000
_cell.angle_alpha   90.00
_cell.angle_beta   90.00
_cell.angle_gamma   90.00
#
_symmetry.space_group_name_H-M   'P 1'
#
loop_
_entity.id
_entity.type
_entity.pdbx_description
1 polymer ?
#
loop_
_entity_poly.entity_id
_entity_poly.type
_entity_poly.pdbx_seq_one_letter_code
_entity_poly.pdbx_strand_id
1 'polypeptide(L)'
;MKKSFLFLILTVLFLYSTHAQKEVVGIPYSFTHNDISMAVDRVDFPAYDVNELLAEDEQNMKDGSPMRVGAVRHVSYNFNNSGRTDILPDGSRLWRLTLHSEGARAMAVFFSTFNIPEGATMYVYSSDRKQLTGTYTAEDIEPNGVMASEFIEGDELTIEYHEPADVHYHGVIEIDRVSHIYRNVWFAGDPGKGSVDDAEDCHYHAVCPEGAAWHDQINSVVRITITGNTGTYFCSGALINNVRMDKTPYVFSANHCLDGDGSSFRFDFFYQYLNCNGTGVSPVKFITGGEIKAFISYNSNTGINNSSDFLLLLITKDLSSKPWSDSLYFAGWDATGTSSVGLAIHHPAGARKRFSIPRQVFSYGSKYWGVNWFTNPNKGCTEQGSSGSPLFNANKLIIGDLSTGESSCDNPAGSDYYGKLSYAWTNNNNSNTGKKIQPWLDPDNTGVRTLPGMDFHGVVGVQDFSSHIEYFNVNPNPSTGNITVKGSFKETVGRCDVYNAMGMLVSSETVALSPTFNLNLSYLTSGIYFVEIHDGSQLHRSKVVIAK
;
A
#
# COMPACT_ATOMS: atom_id res chain seq x y z
N MET A 1 -69.60 -2.20 5.13
CA MET A 1 -68.48 -1.22 5.04
C MET A 1 -67.37 -1.65 5.99
N LYS A 2 -66.38 -2.39 5.48
CA LYS A 2 -65.21 -2.81 6.26
C LYS A 2 -64.07 -1.86 5.94
N LYS A 3 -63.56 -1.12 6.95
CA LYS A 3 -62.39 -0.27 6.82
C LYS A 3 -61.16 -1.12 7.10
N SER A 4 -60.34 -1.33 6.06
CA SER A 4 -58.99 -1.93 6.19
C SER A 4 -58.02 -0.84 6.60
N PHE A 5 -57.39 -1.02 7.76
CA PHE A 5 -56.26 -0.21 8.24
C PHE A 5 -54.98 -0.81 7.65
N LEU A 6 -54.34 -0.04 6.79
CA LEU A 6 -53.03 -0.38 6.21
C LEU A 6 -51.95 0.11 7.20
N PHE A 7 -51.26 -0.82 7.87
CA PHE A 7 -50.09 -0.50 8.71
C PHE A 7 -48.88 -0.37 7.81
N LEU A 8 -48.41 0.87 7.67
CA LEU A 8 -47.14 1.18 6.99
C LEU A 8 -46.01 0.94 7.97
N ILE A 9 -45.28 -0.19 7.81
CA ILE A 9 -44.04 -0.46 8.56
C ILE A 9 -42.93 0.34 7.91
N LEU A 10 -42.51 1.42 8.58
CA LEU A 10 -41.37 2.23 8.20
C LEU A 10 -40.12 1.49 8.67
N THR A 11 -39.50 0.70 7.80
CA THR A 11 -38.15 0.13 8.04
C THR A 11 -37.13 1.25 7.93
N VAL A 12 -36.68 1.74 9.07
CA VAL A 12 -35.50 2.61 9.14
C VAL A 12 -34.27 1.74 8.87
N LEU A 13 -33.76 1.82 7.64
CA LEU A 13 -32.42 1.29 7.32
C LEU A 13 -31.38 2.18 8.04
N PHE A 14 -30.84 1.67 9.14
CA PHE A 14 -29.60 2.19 9.69
C PHE A 14 -28.48 1.84 8.68
N LEU A 15 -28.05 2.83 7.91
CA LEU A 15 -26.79 2.76 7.18
C LEU A 15 -25.65 2.81 8.22
N TYR A 16 -25.19 1.65 8.62
CA TYR A 16 -23.94 1.56 9.34
C TYR A 16 -22.84 1.95 8.35
N SER A 17 -22.18 3.09 8.61
CA SER A 17 -20.93 3.46 7.95
C SER A 17 -19.89 2.42 8.33
N THR A 18 -19.56 1.51 7.41
CA THR A 18 -18.49 0.54 7.61
C THR A 18 -17.15 1.27 7.56
N HIS A 19 -16.62 1.59 8.73
CA HIS A 19 -15.27 2.10 8.86
C HIS A 19 -14.29 0.95 8.53
N ALA A 20 -13.24 1.26 7.79
CA ALA A 20 -12.19 0.29 7.48
C ALA A 20 -11.20 0.18 8.65
N GLN A 21 -11.68 -0.22 9.79
CA GLN A 21 -10.89 -0.66 10.93
C GLN A 21 -10.61 -2.16 10.79
N LYS A 22 -9.60 -2.69 11.49
CA LYS A 22 -9.48 -4.14 11.70
C LYS A 22 -10.88 -4.65 12.07
N GLU A 23 -11.34 -5.72 11.43
CA GLU A 23 -12.66 -6.26 11.70
C GLU A 23 -12.76 -6.57 13.19
N VAL A 24 -13.57 -5.78 13.91
CA VAL A 24 -13.74 -5.94 15.36
C VAL A 24 -14.61 -7.16 15.58
N VAL A 25 -14.00 -8.25 16.00
CA VAL A 25 -14.70 -9.47 16.37
C VAL A 25 -14.96 -9.41 17.88
N GLY A 26 -16.19 -9.11 18.26
CA GLY A 26 -16.58 -9.01 19.65
C GLY A 26 -16.70 -7.56 20.16
N ILE A 27 -16.94 -7.43 21.45
CA ILE A 27 -17.18 -6.15 22.15
C ILE A 27 -16.35 -6.16 23.43
N PRO A 28 -15.69 -5.04 23.81
CA PRO A 28 -15.01 -4.92 25.10
C PRO A 28 -15.91 -5.33 26.27
N TYR A 29 -15.36 -6.04 27.23
CA TYR A 29 -16.12 -6.51 28.39
C TYR A 29 -16.84 -5.38 29.12
N SER A 30 -16.15 -4.23 29.28
CA SER A 30 -16.69 -3.05 29.94
C SER A 30 -17.86 -2.38 29.23
N PHE A 31 -18.14 -2.73 27.98
CA PHE A 31 -19.25 -2.14 27.21
C PHE A 31 -20.59 -2.82 27.52
N THR A 32 -20.54 -4.07 27.99
CA THR A 32 -21.72 -4.91 28.21
C THR A 32 -21.98 -5.21 29.70
N HIS A 33 -21.00 -4.93 30.58
CA HIS A 33 -21.09 -5.22 31.99
C HIS A 33 -21.00 -3.93 32.83
N ASN A 34 -22.09 -3.58 33.50
CA ASN A 34 -22.19 -2.39 34.34
C ASN A 34 -21.85 -2.66 35.83
N ASP A 35 -21.58 -3.90 36.16
CA ASP A 35 -21.24 -4.39 37.49
C ASP A 35 -19.75 -4.23 37.85
N ILE A 36 -18.93 -3.87 36.87
CA ILE A 36 -17.51 -3.55 37.07
C ILE A 36 -17.33 -2.09 37.46
N SER A 37 -16.24 -1.79 38.15
CA SER A 37 -15.88 -0.40 38.44
C SER A 37 -15.69 0.40 37.14
N MET A 38 -16.40 1.50 37.00
CA MET A 38 -16.20 2.43 35.88
C MET A 38 -14.94 3.30 36.08
N ALA A 39 -14.33 3.30 37.26
CA ALA A 39 -13.07 3.99 37.47
C ALA A 39 -11.92 3.20 36.79
N VAL A 40 -11.23 3.87 35.91
CA VAL A 40 -10.04 3.37 35.21
C VAL A 40 -8.88 4.27 35.56
N ASP A 41 -7.72 3.70 35.83
CA ASP A 41 -6.53 4.51 36.07
C ASP A 41 -6.21 5.31 34.80
N ARG A 42 -5.94 6.60 34.97
CA ARG A 42 -5.67 7.54 33.91
C ARG A 42 -4.27 8.13 34.07
N VAL A 43 -3.55 8.18 32.97
CA VAL A 43 -2.27 8.88 32.85
C VAL A 43 -2.48 10.11 31.98
N ASP A 44 -2.24 11.29 32.56
CA ASP A 44 -2.26 12.56 31.84
C ASP A 44 -0.83 12.96 31.46
N PHE A 45 -0.59 13.13 30.17
CA PHE A 45 0.70 13.60 29.67
C PHE A 45 0.74 15.13 29.61
N PRO A 46 1.89 15.76 29.86
CA PRO A 46 2.06 17.19 29.64
C PRO A 46 1.76 17.55 28.17
N ALA A 47 1.12 18.69 27.93
CA ALA A 47 0.90 19.19 26.57
C ALA A 47 2.22 19.39 25.82
N TYR A 48 2.19 19.23 24.49
CA TYR A 48 3.28 19.67 23.61
C TYR A 48 3.07 21.13 23.21
N ASP A 49 4.16 21.89 23.05
CA ASP A 49 4.11 23.14 22.29
C ASP A 49 4.10 22.80 20.79
N VAL A 50 2.91 22.81 20.20
CA VAL A 50 2.73 22.47 18.78
C VAL A 50 3.46 23.46 17.86
N ASN A 51 3.61 24.73 18.27
CA ASN A 51 4.34 25.71 17.47
C ASN A 51 5.84 25.40 17.43
N GLU A 52 6.40 24.94 18.54
CA GLU A 52 7.80 24.47 18.60
C GLU A 52 7.99 23.25 17.69
N LEU A 53 7.10 22.25 17.76
CA LEU A 53 7.14 21.09 16.90
C LEU A 53 7.06 21.45 15.41
N LEU A 54 6.19 22.39 15.04
CA LEU A 54 6.06 22.86 13.65
C LEU A 54 7.31 23.61 13.17
N ALA A 55 7.94 24.41 14.04
CA ALA A 55 9.18 25.11 13.73
C ALA A 55 10.36 24.13 13.54
N GLU A 56 10.44 23.09 14.37
CA GLU A 56 11.40 21.98 14.17
C GLU A 56 11.15 21.27 12.84
N ASP A 57 9.89 21.00 12.51
CA ASP A 57 9.52 20.36 11.25
C ASP A 57 10.01 21.16 10.05
N GLU A 58 9.81 22.48 10.04
CA GLU A 58 10.29 23.36 8.97
C GLU A 58 11.81 23.28 8.78
N GLN A 59 12.56 23.11 9.87
CA GLN A 59 14.00 22.93 9.78
C GLN A 59 14.38 21.53 9.27
N ASN A 60 13.75 20.49 9.82
CA ASN A 60 13.98 19.11 9.43
C ASN A 60 13.63 18.86 7.95
N MET A 61 12.61 19.57 7.44
CA MET A 61 12.23 19.55 6.03
C MET A 61 13.36 20.04 5.11
N LYS A 62 14.05 21.08 5.49
CA LYS A 62 15.21 21.60 4.73
C LYS A 62 16.37 20.62 4.69
N ASP A 63 16.45 19.75 5.71
CA ASP A 63 17.46 18.72 5.83
C ASP A 63 17.08 17.39 5.15
N GLY A 64 15.90 17.33 4.46
CA GLY A 64 15.44 16.16 3.72
C GLY A 64 14.79 15.06 4.58
N SER A 65 14.36 15.40 5.80
CA SER A 65 13.63 14.48 6.66
C SER A 65 12.20 14.24 6.16
N PRO A 66 11.59 13.07 6.43
CA PRO A 66 10.21 12.80 6.04
C PRO A 66 9.24 13.69 6.80
N MET A 67 8.01 13.81 6.30
CA MET A 67 6.96 14.62 6.92
C MET A 67 6.58 14.06 8.30
N ARG A 68 6.98 14.76 9.38
CA ARG A 68 6.54 14.43 10.73
C ARG A 68 5.12 14.95 10.96
N VAL A 69 4.26 14.07 11.47
CA VAL A 69 2.85 14.37 11.77
C VAL A 69 2.50 14.20 13.23
N GLY A 70 3.36 13.54 13.99
CA GLY A 70 3.17 13.26 15.41
C GLY A 70 4.49 13.19 16.16
N ALA A 71 4.45 13.55 17.44
CA ALA A 71 5.51 13.34 18.41
C ALA A 71 5.31 11.99 19.11
N VAL A 72 6.39 11.40 19.59
CA VAL A 72 6.37 10.12 20.32
C VAL A 72 6.80 10.35 21.75
N ARG A 73 6.04 9.80 22.69
CA ARG A 73 6.40 9.73 24.11
C ARG A 73 6.93 8.35 24.42
N HIS A 74 8.14 8.30 24.97
CA HIS A 74 8.68 7.07 25.54
C HIS A 74 8.12 6.88 26.95
N VAL A 75 7.56 5.71 27.18
CA VAL A 75 6.91 5.33 28.43
C VAL A 75 7.34 3.91 28.83
N SER A 76 6.90 3.45 30.00
CA SER A 76 7.07 2.05 30.42
C SER A 76 5.86 1.70 31.27
N TYR A 77 4.81 1.20 30.62
CA TYR A 77 3.56 0.81 31.26
C TYR A 77 3.27 -0.66 31.01
N ASN A 78 2.91 -1.36 32.10
CA ASN A 78 2.58 -2.78 32.06
C ASN A 78 1.54 -3.13 33.11
N PHE A 79 1.11 -4.38 33.18
CA PHE A 79 0.10 -4.85 34.13
C PHE A 79 0.45 -4.64 35.64
N ASN A 80 1.74 -4.41 35.96
CA ASN A 80 2.21 -4.32 37.35
C ASN A 80 2.37 -2.88 37.86
N ASN A 81 2.57 -1.92 36.93
CA ASN A 81 2.92 -0.55 37.32
C ASN A 81 1.89 0.50 36.88
N SER A 82 0.90 0.13 36.11
CA SER A 82 -0.10 1.05 35.57
C SER A 82 -1.42 0.34 35.29
N GLY A 83 -2.47 1.13 35.20
CA GLY A 83 -3.81 0.62 34.95
C GLY A 83 -4.41 -0.10 36.15
N ARG A 84 -5.67 -0.41 36.02
CA ARG A 84 -6.46 -1.11 37.03
C ARG A 84 -6.78 -2.53 36.58
N THR A 85 -6.48 -3.50 37.45
CA THR A 85 -6.88 -4.90 37.27
C THR A 85 -8.07 -5.23 38.17
N ASP A 86 -9.15 -5.75 37.62
CA ASP A 86 -10.30 -6.32 38.29
C ASP A 86 -10.30 -7.85 38.03
N ILE A 87 -10.52 -8.64 39.11
CA ILE A 87 -10.79 -10.09 38.97
C ILE A 87 -12.30 -10.25 38.94
N LEU A 88 -12.78 -10.87 37.86
CA LEU A 88 -14.19 -11.02 37.57
C LEU A 88 -14.77 -12.24 38.31
N PRO A 89 -16.12 -12.35 38.45
CA PRO A 89 -16.75 -13.46 39.19
C PRO A 89 -16.44 -14.86 38.65
N ASP A 90 -16.11 -14.99 37.38
CA ASP A 90 -15.69 -16.25 36.72
C ASP A 90 -14.20 -16.54 36.91
N GLY A 91 -13.46 -15.68 37.61
CA GLY A 91 -12.02 -15.79 37.82
C GLY A 91 -11.17 -15.19 36.69
N SER A 92 -11.78 -14.69 35.62
CA SER A 92 -11.05 -13.99 34.55
C SER A 92 -10.51 -12.63 35.03
N ARG A 93 -9.53 -12.11 34.33
CA ARG A 93 -8.84 -10.87 34.65
C ARG A 93 -9.16 -9.78 33.62
N LEU A 94 -9.58 -8.62 34.08
CA LEU A 94 -9.82 -7.44 33.27
C LEU A 94 -8.85 -6.33 33.70
N TRP A 95 -7.94 -5.94 32.82
CA TRP A 95 -7.04 -4.81 33.05
C TRP A 95 -7.40 -3.66 32.09
N ARG A 96 -7.38 -2.42 32.61
CA ARG A 96 -7.71 -1.21 31.88
C ARG A 96 -6.80 -0.07 32.22
N LEU A 97 -6.39 0.69 31.21
CA LEU A 97 -5.57 1.90 31.34
C LEU A 97 -6.07 2.97 30.35
N THR A 98 -6.33 4.17 30.86
CA THR A 98 -6.63 5.33 30.04
C THR A 98 -5.39 6.21 29.90
N LEU A 99 -5.06 6.60 28.69
CA LEU A 99 -3.98 7.53 28.36
C LEU A 99 -4.59 8.79 27.75
N HIS A 100 -4.18 9.95 28.27
CA HIS A 100 -4.63 11.25 27.78
C HIS A 100 -3.42 12.12 27.42
N SER A 101 -3.43 12.69 26.23
CA SER A 101 -2.37 13.59 25.73
C SER A 101 -3.03 14.84 25.16
N GLU A 102 -3.14 15.88 26.00
CA GLU A 102 -3.87 17.11 25.72
C GLU A 102 -3.49 17.69 24.34
N GLY A 103 -4.51 17.96 23.54
CA GLY A 103 -4.38 18.54 22.21
C GLY A 103 -3.98 17.57 21.11
N ALA A 104 -3.84 16.27 21.39
CA ALA A 104 -3.65 15.28 20.34
C ALA A 104 -4.89 15.21 19.46
N ARG A 105 -4.67 15.07 18.15
CA ARG A 105 -5.75 14.85 17.18
C ARG A 105 -6.03 13.37 16.96
N ALA A 106 -5.02 12.54 17.20
CA ALA A 106 -5.12 11.11 17.28
C ALA A 106 -3.99 10.56 18.14
N MET A 107 -4.20 9.37 18.69
CA MET A 107 -3.22 8.66 19.51
C MET A 107 -3.14 7.18 19.10
N ALA A 108 -1.99 6.57 19.29
CA ALA A 108 -1.78 5.13 19.17
C ALA A 108 -0.77 4.67 20.23
N VAL A 109 -0.83 3.40 20.61
CA VAL A 109 0.09 2.78 21.57
C VAL A 109 0.93 1.70 20.89
N PHE A 110 2.18 1.58 21.30
CA PHE A 110 3.15 0.65 20.79
C PHE A 110 3.70 -0.19 21.93
N PHE A 111 3.76 -1.49 21.69
CA PHE A 111 4.16 -2.48 22.66
C PHE A 111 5.52 -3.05 22.24
N SER A 112 6.54 -2.83 23.05
CA SER A 112 7.84 -3.51 22.90
C SER A 112 7.77 -4.98 23.32
N THR A 113 6.73 -5.35 24.08
CA THR A 113 6.38 -6.72 24.39
C THR A 113 4.87 -6.88 24.31
N PHE A 114 4.42 -7.79 23.46
CA PHE A 114 3.04 -8.19 23.34
C PHE A 114 2.97 -9.71 23.25
N ASN A 115 2.72 -10.36 24.37
CA ASN A 115 2.61 -11.80 24.48
C ASN A 115 1.40 -12.14 25.33
N ILE A 116 0.28 -12.44 24.70
CA ILE A 116 -0.98 -12.77 25.35
C ILE A 116 -1.40 -14.20 25.03
N PRO A 117 -2.04 -14.92 25.98
CA PRO A 117 -2.44 -16.31 25.78
C PRO A 117 -3.62 -16.42 24.79
N GLU A 118 -3.80 -17.62 24.25
CA GLU A 118 -4.98 -17.96 23.49
C GLU A 118 -6.25 -17.72 24.31
N GLY A 119 -7.29 -17.15 23.70
CA GLY A 119 -8.54 -16.76 24.36
C GLY A 119 -8.50 -15.38 25.01
N ALA A 120 -7.33 -14.79 25.26
CA ALA A 120 -7.23 -13.40 25.70
C ALA A 120 -7.52 -12.42 24.53
N THR A 121 -8.09 -11.28 24.89
CA THR A 121 -8.46 -10.23 23.94
C THR A 121 -8.01 -8.86 24.44
N MET A 122 -7.55 -8.00 23.53
CA MET A 122 -7.28 -6.61 23.84
C MET A 122 -8.00 -5.69 22.84
N TYR A 123 -8.49 -4.58 23.36
CA TYR A 123 -9.15 -3.52 22.62
C TYR A 123 -8.52 -2.17 22.95
N VAL A 124 -8.55 -1.25 21.98
CA VAL A 124 -8.24 0.16 22.21
C VAL A 124 -9.41 0.99 21.71
N TYR A 125 -9.92 1.91 22.52
CA TYR A 125 -11.12 2.67 22.18
C TYR A 125 -11.09 4.11 22.70
N SER A 126 -11.90 4.98 22.07
CA SER A 126 -12.10 6.38 22.46
C SER A 126 -12.92 6.49 23.74
N SER A 127 -12.77 7.59 24.48
CA SER A 127 -13.54 7.87 25.71
C SER A 127 -15.04 7.89 25.49
N ASP A 128 -15.50 8.33 24.31
CA ASP A 128 -16.92 8.33 23.93
C ASP A 128 -17.40 6.96 23.39
N ARG A 129 -16.51 5.95 23.33
CA ARG A 129 -16.75 4.58 22.85
C ARG A 129 -17.26 4.46 21.41
N LYS A 130 -17.11 5.51 20.58
CA LYS A 130 -17.53 5.47 19.19
C LYS A 130 -16.46 4.93 18.25
N GLN A 131 -15.20 5.01 18.67
CA GLN A 131 -14.08 4.42 17.96
C GLN A 131 -13.56 3.24 18.78
N LEU A 132 -13.42 2.12 18.13
CA LEU A 132 -12.96 0.86 18.72
C LEU A 132 -12.02 0.18 17.74
N THR A 133 -10.84 -0.22 18.17
CA THR A 133 -9.86 -0.99 17.41
C THR A 133 -9.49 -2.29 18.14
N GLY A 134 -9.04 -3.26 17.40
CA GLY A 134 -8.88 -4.64 17.85
C GLY A 134 -9.95 -5.49 17.14
N THR A 135 -10.29 -6.67 17.52
CA THR A 135 -9.78 -7.46 18.64
C THR A 135 -8.31 -7.84 18.41
N TYR A 136 -7.42 -7.49 19.32
CA TYR A 136 -6.05 -7.98 19.30
C TYR A 136 -5.98 -9.27 20.10
N THR A 137 -5.41 -10.31 19.52
CA THR A 137 -5.36 -11.68 20.06
C THR A 137 -3.93 -12.23 19.97
N ALA A 138 -3.73 -13.46 20.39
CA ALA A 138 -2.45 -14.16 20.22
C ALA A 138 -2.01 -14.26 18.74
N GLU A 139 -2.93 -14.18 17.79
CA GLU A 139 -2.63 -14.19 16.35
C GLU A 139 -2.01 -12.88 15.84
N ASP A 140 -2.09 -11.81 16.64
CA ASP A 140 -1.53 -10.50 16.31
C ASP A 140 -0.09 -10.32 16.77
N ILE A 141 0.48 -11.30 17.47
CA ILE A 141 1.87 -11.27 17.93
C ILE A 141 2.79 -11.34 16.71
N GLU A 142 3.60 -10.29 16.51
CA GLU A 142 4.64 -10.29 15.48
C GLU A 142 5.80 -11.23 15.88
N PRO A 143 6.60 -11.76 14.92
CA PRO A 143 7.71 -12.66 15.23
C PRO A 143 8.74 -12.11 16.23
N ASN A 144 8.89 -10.79 16.31
CA ASN A 144 9.75 -10.09 17.27
C ASN A 144 9.06 -9.77 18.61
N GLY A 145 7.79 -10.17 18.79
CA GLY A 145 7.03 -9.96 20.02
C GLY A 145 6.50 -8.53 20.23
N VAL A 146 6.59 -7.67 19.21
CA VAL A 146 6.08 -6.29 19.28
C VAL A 146 4.66 -6.20 18.70
N MET A 147 3.96 -5.10 19.01
CA MET A 147 2.64 -4.82 18.43
C MET A 147 2.40 -3.31 18.42
N ALA A 148 1.63 -2.83 17.45
CA ALA A 148 1.13 -1.46 17.37
C ALA A 148 -0.39 -1.47 17.31
N SER A 149 -1.04 -0.59 18.11
CA SER A 149 -2.46 -0.35 17.95
C SER A 149 -2.74 0.48 16.70
N GLU A 150 -3.99 0.44 16.25
CA GLU A 150 -4.49 1.44 15.33
C GLU A 150 -4.64 2.80 16.04
N PHE A 151 -4.70 3.86 15.22
CA PHE A 151 -4.93 5.21 15.74
C PHE A 151 -6.38 5.41 16.16
N ILE A 152 -6.56 5.99 17.34
CA ILE A 152 -7.83 6.51 17.87
C ILE A 152 -7.78 8.04 17.71
N GLU A 153 -8.76 8.62 17.04
CA GLU A 153 -8.90 10.07 16.93
C GLU A 153 -9.33 10.69 18.25
N GLY A 154 -8.73 11.83 18.57
CA GLY A 154 -8.88 12.53 19.83
C GLY A 154 -7.64 12.46 20.69
N ASP A 155 -7.73 13.03 21.88
CA ASP A 155 -6.64 13.21 22.82
C ASP A 155 -6.67 12.20 24.00
N GLU A 156 -7.62 11.25 23.96
CA GLU A 156 -7.76 10.22 24.97
C GLU A 156 -8.11 8.87 24.37
N LEU A 157 -7.44 7.82 24.82
CA LEU A 157 -7.77 6.44 24.50
C LEU A 157 -7.71 5.56 25.76
N THR A 158 -8.51 4.49 25.76
CA THR A 158 -8.47 3.44 26.78
C THR A 158 -8.06 2.11 26.16
N ILE A 159 -7.13 1.43 26.82
CA ILE A 159 -6.72 0.07 26.52
C ILE A 159 -7.47 -0.84 27.50
N GLU A 160 -8.11 -1.89 26.98
CA GLU A 160 -8.80 -2.91 27.76
C GLU A 160 -8.30 -4.28 27.38
N TYR A 161 -7.77 -5.01 28.34
CA TYR A 161 -7.29 -6.38 28.20
C TYR A 161 -8.12 -7.32 29.06
N HIS A 162 -8.70 -8.34 28.44
CA HIS A 162 -9.44 -9.40 29.12
C HIS A 162 -8.73 -10.73 28.92
N GLU A 163 -8.49 -11.44 30.03
CA GLU A 163 -7.80 -12.74 30.06
C GLU A 163 -8.68 -13.77 30.77
N PRO A 164 -9.02 -14.90 30.12
CA PRO A 164 -9.76 -15.99 30.76
C PRO A 164 -9.05 -16.54 32.00
N ALA A 165 -9.82 -17.15 32.92
CA ALA A 165 -9.28 -17.71 34.17
C ALA A 165 -8.39 -18.94 33.94
N ASP A 166 -8.65 -19.73 32.90
CA ASP A 166 -8.05 -21.03 32.61
C ASP A 166 -6.95 -21.00 31.56
N VAL A 167 -6.20 -19.92 31.48
CA VAL A 167 -5.11 -19.78 30.49
C VAL A 167 -3.87 -20.60 30.89
N HIS A 168 -3.10 -21.06 29.90
CA HIS A 168 -1.87 -21.80 30.14
C HIS A 168 -0.73 -20.95 30.72
N TYR A 169 -0.73 -19.66 30.45
CA TYR A 169 0.21 -18.67 30.98
C TYR A 169 -0.50 -17.31 31.04
N HIS A 170 -0.06 -16.43 31.93
CA HIS A 170 -0.57 -15.07 31.97
C HIS A 170 0.09 -14.18 30.93
N GLY A 171 -0.71 -13.31 30.33
CA GLY A 171 -0.23 -12.35 29.36
C GLY A 171 0.82 -11.39 29.92
N VAL A 172 1.74 -10.98 29.06
CA VAL A 172 2.76 -9.96 29.35
C VAL A 172 2.69 -8.91 28.26
N ILE A 173 2.54 -7.66 28.67
CA ILE A 173 2.63 -6.49 27.77
C ILE A 173 3.59 -5.47 28.36
N GLU A 174 4.29 -4.75 27.49
CA GLU A 174 5.06 -3.56 27.83
C GLU A 174 4.76 -2.49 26.78
N ILE A 175 4.09 -1.41 27.19
CA ILE A 175 3.87 -0.23 26.36
C ILE A 175 5.11 0.64 26.48
N ASP A 176 5.83 0.84 25.38
CA ASP A 176 7.09 1.60 25.36
C ASP A 176 6.95 2.97 24.71
N ARG A 177 5.92 3.16 23.87
CA ARG A 177 5.70 4.40 23.14
C ARG A 177 4.21 4.73 23.02
N VAL A 178 3.92 6.04 23.03
CA VAL A 178 2.60 6.60 22.73
C VAL A 178 2.79 7.69 21.67
N SER A 179 2.09 7.56 20.55
CA SER A 179 2.06 8.59 19.52
C SER A 179 1.04 9.68 19.85
N HIS A 180 1.45 10.94 19.69
CA HIS A 180 0.63 12.14 19.78
C HIS A 180 0.63 12.83 18.43
N ILE A 181 -0.44 12.67 17.66
CA ILE A 181 -0.61 13.34 16.38
C ILE A 181 -1.05 14.77 16.61
N TYR A 182 -0.29 15.74 16.08
CA TYR A 182 -0.60 17.18 16.21
C TYR A 182 -1.03 17.85 14.91
N ARG A 183 -0.81 17.21 13.74
CA ARG A 183 -1.31 17.69 12.45
C ARG A 183 -2.72 17.17 12.16
N ASN A 184 -3.44 17.90 11.28
CA ASN A 184 -4.75 17.47 10.79
C ASN A 184 -4.60 16.33 9.77
N VAL A 185 -4.47 15.11 10.26
CA VAL A 185 -4.33 13.91 9.41
C VAL A 185 -5.40 12.90 9.77
N TRP A 186 -5.84 12.13 8.77
CA TRP A 186 -6.87 11.12 8.96
C TRP A 186 -6.29 9.71 9.01
N PHE A 187 -6.70 8.96 10.00
CA PHE A 187 -6.43 7.54 10.16
C PHE A 187 -7.70 6.69 9.99
N ALA A 188 -8.86 7.23 10.36
CA ALA A 188 -10.16 6.59 10.14
C ALA A 188 -10.92 7.26 8.99
N GLY A 189 -11.62 6.47 8.20
CA GLY A 189 -12.36 6.99 7.06
C GLY A 189 -13.71 7.58 7.43
N ASP A 190 -13.78 8.70 8.15
CA ASP A 190 -15.07 9.40 8.35
C ASP A 190 -15.38 10.31 7.14
N PRO A 191 -16.38 9.97 6.31
CA PRO A 191 -16.74 10.78 5.13
C PRO A 191 -17.37 12.13 5.48
N GLY A 192 -17.73 12.36 6.74
CA GLY A 192 -18.56 13.50 7.15
C GLY A 192 -17.83 14.66 7.80
N LYS A 193 -16.59 14.47 8.25
CA LYS A 193 -15.77 15.56 8.79
C LYS A 193 -14.76 15.94 7.73
N GLY A 194 -14.83 17.16 7.23
CA GLY A 194 -13.93 17.68 6.22
C GLY A 194 -12.48 17.33 6.55
N SER A 195 -11.92 16.34 5.88
CA SER A 195 -10.49 16.12 5.92
C SER A 195 -9.85 17.33 5.29
N VAL A 196 -9.00 18.01 5.99
CA VAL A 196 -8.07 18.93 5.36
C VAL A 196 -7.16 18.03 4.54
N ASP A 197 -7.40 17.98 3.23
CA ASP A 197 -6.49 17.41 2.26
C ASP A 197 -5.42 18.49 2.08
N ASP A 198 -4.37 18.43 2.91
CA ASP A 198 -3.35 19.46 3.01
C ASP A 198 -2.42 19.51 1.77
N ALA A 199 -2.59 18.60 0.80
CA ALA A 199 -1.88 18.67 -0.47
C ALA A 199 -2.35 19.88 -1.27
N GLU A 200 -1.39 20.56 -1.88
CA GLU A 200 -1.69 21.69 -2.75
C GLU A 200 -2.48 21.29 -4.00
N ASP A 201 -3.17 22.25 -4.61
CA ASP A 201 -4.13 22.01 -5.70
C ASP A 201 -3.47 21.69 -7.05
N CYS A 202 -2.15 21.68 -7.17
CA CYS A 202 -1.47 21.47 -8.44
C CYS A 202 -1.37 19.97 -8.86
N HIS A 203 -1.89 19.06 -8.07
CA HIS A 203 -1.85 17.62 -8.35
C HIS A 203 -3.16 17.10 -8.94
N TYR A 204 -3.05 16.08 -9.79
CA TYR A 204 -4.22 15.31 -10.19
C TYR A 204 -4.63 14.33 -9.10
N HIS A 205 -5.94 14.26 -8.79
CA HIS A 205 -6.45 13.14 -8.00
C HIS A 205 -6.29 11.82 -8.75
N ALA A 206 -6.00 10.73 -8.03
CA ALA A 206 -5.70 9.41 -8.61
C ALA A 206 -6.78 8.89 -9.58
N VAL A 207 -8.03 9.33 -9.41
CA VAL A 207 -9.19 8.92 -10.21
C VAL A 207 -9.49 9.84 -11.39
N CYS A 208 -8.66 10.86 -11.65
CA CYS A 208 -8.86 11.76 -12.78
C CYS A 208 -8.67 11.02 -14.12
N PRO A 209 -9.36 11.45 -15.19
CA PRO A 209 -9.31 10.78 -16.50
C PRO A 209 -7.89 10.66 -17.07
N GLU A 210 -7.00 11.60 -16.77
CA GLU A 210 -5.60 11.58 -17.19
C GLU A 210 -4.83 10.39 -16.61
N GLY A 211 -5.26 9.86 -15.45
CA GLY A 211 -4.73 8.67 -14.80
C GLY A 211 -5.42 7.36 -15.19
N ALA A 212 -6.47 7.39 -16.02
CA ALA A 212 -7.31 6.21 -16.28
C ALA A 212 -6.52 5.01 -16.85
N ALA A 213 -5.49 5.27 -17.66
CA ALA A 213 -4.63 4.23 -18.19
C ALA A 213 -3.68 3.62 -17.13
N TRP A 214 -3.61 4.20 -15.93
CA TRP A 214 -2.68 3.84 -14.85
C TRP A 214 -3.38 3.21 -13.64
N HIS A 215 -4.61 2.76 -13.81
CA HIS A 215 -5.45 2.21 -12.73
C HIS A 215 -4.72 1.13 -11.90
N ASP A 216 -4.04 0.21 -12.56
CA ASP A 216 -3.31 -0.88 -11.90
C ASP A 216 -2.16 -0.32 -11.06
N GLN A 217 -1.33 0.58 -11.64
CA GLN A 217 -0.22 1.22 -10.92
C GLN A 217 -0.73 2.07 -9.75
N ILE A 218 -1.86 2.75 -9.90
CA ILE A 218 -2.53 3.49 -8.82
C ILE A 218 -2.88 2.55 -7.67
N ASN A 219 -3.35 1.33 -7.95
CA ASN A 219 -3.71 0.35 -6.93
C ASN A 219 -2.50 -0.31 -6.24
N SER A 220 -1.30 -0.18 -6.80
CA SER A 220 -0.07 -0.64 -6.13
C SER A 220 0.46 0.33 -5.08
N VAL A 221 0.15 1.63 -5.19
CA VAL A 221 0.75 2.66 -4.35
C VAL A 221 0.02 2.76 -3.00
N VAL A 222 0.79 2.90 -1.94
CA VAL A 222 0.33 2.99 -0.55
C VAL A 222 0.87 4.23 0.13
N ARG A 223 0.09 4.80 1.06
CA ARG A 223 0.63 5.71 2.07
C ARG A 223 1.23 4.87 3.18
N ILE A 224 2.42 5.25 3.65
CA ILE A 224 3.08 4.60 4.77
C ILE A 224 3.06 5.56 5.96
N THR A 225 2.51 5.10 7.09
CA THR A 225 2.65 5.78 8.38
C THR A 225 3.73 5.06 9.17
N ILE A 226 4.78 5.78 9.53
CA ILE A 226 5.95 5.28 10.24
C ILE A 226 5.91 5.85 11.65
N THR A 227 5.73 5.02 12.67
CA THR A 227 5.92 5.45 14.05
C THR A 227 7.16 4.79 14.61
N GLY A 228 8.21 5.57 14.68
CA GLY A 228 9.52 5.14 15.13
C GLY A 228 9.85 5.60 16.56
N ASN A 229 11.13 5.85 16.77
CA ASN A 229 11.63 6.32 18.05
C ASN A 229 11.56 7.84 18.20
N THR A 230 11.55 8.57 17.11
CA THR A 230 11.69 10.04 17.09
C THR A 230 10.38 10.75 16.74
N GLY A 231 9.47 10.07 16.07
CA GLY A 231 8.20 10.67 15.67
C GLY A 231 7.28 9.71 14.92
N THR A 232 6.16 10.26 14.48
CA THR A 232 5.27 9.63 13.50
C THR A 232 5.36 10.41 12.21
N TYR A 233 5.63 9.72 11.10
CA TYR A 233 5.93 10.31 9.79
C TYR A 233 5.04 9.71 8.70
N PHE A 234 4.87 10.47 7.61
CA PHE A 234 4.26 9.97 6.38
C PHE A 234 5.28 9.84 5.26
N CYS A 235 5.14 8.75 4.53
CA CYS A 235 5.82 8.47 3.28
C CYS A 235 4.86 7.78 2.30
N SER A 236 5.34 7.55 1.10
CA SER A 236 4.69 6.79 0.05
C SER A 236 5.52 5.55 -0.29
N GLY A 237 4.89 4.56 -0.88
CA GLY A 237 5.56 3.37 -1.41
C GLY A 237 4.68 2.65 -2.40
N ALA A 238 5.15 1.54 -2.95
CA ALA A 238 4.37 0.72 -3.85
C ALA A 238 4.60 -0.78 -3.60
N LEU A 239 3.51 -1.58 -3.64
CA LEU A 239 3.64 -3.01 -3.79
C LEU A 239 4.43 -3.32 -5.07
N ILE A 240 5.48 -4.11 -4.95
CA ILE A 240 6.37 -4.45 -6.06
C ILE A 240 6.45 -5.97 -6.25
N ASN A 241 6.36 -6.41 -7.50
CA ASN A 241 6.35 -7.82 -7.88
C ASN A 241 7.74 -8.45 -7.80
N ASN A 242 7.81 -9.77 -7.69
CA ASN A 242 9.04 -10.55 -7.79
C ASN A 242 8.92 -11.62 -8.90
N VAL A 243 10.05 -12.20 -9.33
CA VAL A 243 10.08 -13.15 -10.46
C VAL A 243 9.26 -14.42 -10.23
N ARG A 244 8.99 -14.80 -8.99
CA ARG A 244 8.13 -15.96 -8.66
C ARG A 244 6.66 -15.67 -8.84
N MET A 245 6.28 -14.39 -8.93
CA MET A 245 4.88 -13.94 -9.00
C MET A 245 4.01 -14.59 -7.91
N ASP A 246 4.59 -14.73 -6.71
CA ASP A 246 4.03 -15.48 -5.58
C ASP A 246 3.23 -14.60 -4.61
N LYS A 247 2.99 -13.33 -4.97
CA LYS A 247 2.26 -12.34 -4.18
C LYS A 247 2.94 -11.97 -2.87
N THR A 248 4.22 -12.28 -2.71
CA THR A 248 5.00 -11.78 -1.55
C THR A 248 4.86 -10.26 -1.48
N PRO A 249 4.29 -9.71 -0.39
CA PRO A 249 3.88 -8.32 -0.35
C PRO A 249 5.06 -7.40 -0.01
N TYR A 250 6.01 -7.32 -0.94
CA TYR A 250 7.09 -6.35 -0.86
C TYR A 250 6.57 -4.95 -1.14
N VAL A 251 7.02 -3.98 -0.34
CA VAL A 251 6.78 -2.55 -0.55
C VAL A 251 8.11 -1.86 -0.80
N PHE A 252 8.21 -1.19 -1.95
CA PHE A 252 9.36 -0.39 -2.34
C PHE A 252 9.13 1.06 -1.94
N SER A 253 10.11 1.68 -1.26
CA SER A 253 10.05 3.04 -0.72
C SER A 253 11.46 3.63 -0.57
N ALA A 254 11.60 4.78 0.10
CA ALA A 254 12.89 5.43 0.36
C ALA A 254 13.43 5.12 1.76
N ASN A 255 14.75 5.01 1.88
CA ASN A 255 15.38 4.71 3.15
C ASN A 255 15.29 5.85 4.18
N HIS A 256 15.28 7.11 3.75
CA HIS A 256 15.12 8.22 4.69
C HIS A 256 13.76 8.20 5.41
N CYS A 257 12.79 7.42 4.92
CA CYS A 257 11.52 7.14 5.60
C CYS A 257 11.68 6.18 6.81
N LEU A 258 12.84 5.54 6.97
CA LEU A 258 13.03 4.52 7.99
C LEU A 258 13.28 5.14 9.36
N ASP A 259 12.35 4.92 10.30
CA ASP A 259 12.53 5.15 11.74
C ASP A 259 11.99 3.92 12.50
N GLY A 260 12.87 3.14 13.11
CA GLY A 260 12.55 1.89 13.80
C GLY A 260 12.80 0.63 12.95
N ASP A 261 12.16 -0.47 13.32
CA ASP A 261 12.38 -1.81 12.74
C ASP A 261 11.34 -2.25 11.70
N GLY A 262 10.35 -1.41 11.44
CA GLY A 262 9.27 -1.66 10.49
C GLY A 262 8.01 -2.27 11.11
N SER A 263 8.09 -2.88 12.29
CA SER A 263 6.95 -3.58 12.93
C SER A 263 5.75 -2.69 13.22
N SER A 264 5.98 -1.39 13.44
CA SER A 264 4.96 -0.39 13.68
C SER A 264 4.49 0.33 12.41
N PHE A 265 4.99 -0.05 11.23
CA PHE A 265 4.61 0.60 9.98
C PHE A 265 3.19 0.21 9.60
N ARG A 266 2.41 1.22 9.24
CA ARG A 266 1.05 1.06 8.71
C ARG A 266 1.05 1.41 7.23
N PHE A 267 0.44 0.54 6.42
CA PHE A 267 0.30 0.67 4.98
C PHE A 267 -1.17 0.91 4.65
N ASP A 268 -1.51 2.12 4.19
CA ASP A 268 -2.86 2.50 3.79
C ASP A 268 -3.05 2.28 2.28
N PHE A 269 -3.97 1.39 1.92
CA PHE A 269 -4.35 1.07 0.56
C PHE A 269 -5.60 1.86 0.17
N PHE A 270 -5.72 2.23 -1.10
CA PHE A 270 -6.89 2.91 -1.67
C PHE A 270 -7.26 4.23 -0.95
N TYR A 271 -6.29 4.85 -0.29
CA TYR A 271 -6.49 6.15 0.34
C TYR A 271 -6.56 7.24 -0.74
N GLN A 272 -7.74 7.40 -1.32
CA GLN A 272 -8.00 8.27 -2.47
C GLN A 272 -9.44 8.77 -2.50
N TYR A 273 -9.71 9.78 -3.31
CA TYR A 273 -11.08 10.19 -3.61
C TYR A 273 -11.76 9.23 -4.58
N LEU A 274 -13.12 9.27 -4.62
CA LEU A 274 -13.91 8.54 -5.60
C LEU A 274 -14.12 9.35 -6.88
N ASN A 275 -13.98 10.67 -6.81
CA ASN A 275 -14.21 11.58 -7.94
C ASN A 275 -13.03 12.51 -8.17
N CYS A 276 -12.78 12.88 -9.43
CA CYS A 276 -11.68 13.75 -9.83
C CYS A 276 -11.78 15.18 -9.23
N ASN A 277 -12.97 15.62 -8.85
CA ASN A 277 -13.17 16.92 -8.20
C ASN A 277 -12.89 16.93 -6.69
N GLY A 278 -12.25 15.89 -6.16
CA GLY A 278 -11.92 15.80 -4.74
C GLY A 278 -13.13 15.50 -3.84
N THR A 279 -14.19 14.89 -4.37
CA THR A 279 -15.37 14.51 -3.60
C THR A 279 -15.57 13.01 -3.52
N GLY A 280 -16.27 12.59 -2.46
CA GLY A 280 -16.41 11.17 -2.13
C GLY A 280 -15.07 10.59 -1.71
N VAL A 281 -15.05 9.75 -0.68
CA VAL A 281 -13.82 9.11 -0.19
C VAL A 281 -13.91 7.61 -0.33
N SER A 282 -12.85 6.99 -0.82
CA SER A 282 -12.73 5.54 -0.79
C SER A 282 -12.55 5.09 0.67
N PRO A 283 -13.21 4.02 1.11
CA PRO A 283 -12.91 3.42 2.39
C PRO A 283 -11.44 2.98 2.42
N VAL A 284 -10.68 3.55 3.35
CA VAL A 284 -9.26 3.20 3.52
C VAL A 284 -9.16 1.75 3.97
N LYS A 285 -8.29 1.00 3.33
CA LYS A 285 -7.88 -0.35 3.72
C LYS A 285 -6.46 -0.27 4.22
N PHE A 286 -6.16 -0.92 5.33
CA PHE A 286 -4.81 -0.83 5.88
C PHE A 286 -4.35 -2.14 6.51
N ILE A 287 -3.05 -2.23 6.68
CA ILE A 287 -2.34 -3.29 7.40
C ILE A 287 -1.25 -2.62 8.24
N THR A 288 -1.08 -3.07 9.47
CA THR A 288 0.05 -2.70 10.32
C THR A 288 0.96 -3.91 10.51
N GLY A 289 2.26 -3.67 10.45
CA GLY A 289 3.31 -4.68 10.56
C GLY A 289 4.14 -4.81 9.29
N GLY A 290 5.44 -4.61 9.43
CA GLY A 290 6.40 -4.73 8.35
C GLY A 290 7.76 -5.21 8.83
N GLU A 291 8.54 -5.77 7.93
CA GLU A 291 9.91 -6.21 8.15
C GLU A 291 10.83 -5.58 7.10
N ILE A 292 11.97 -5.07 7.52
CA ILE A 292 12.98 -4.50 6.63
C ILE A 292 13.74 -5.64 5.93
N LYS A 293 13.68 -5.70 4.61
CA LYS A 293 14.42 -6.68 3.81
C LYS A 293 15.73 -6.15 3.27
N ALA A 294 15.72 -4.94 2.73
CA ALA A 294 16.94 -4.31 2.21
C ALA A 294 16.82 -2.79 2.20
N PHE A 295 17.93 -2.11 2.39
CA PHE A 295 18.02 -0.65 2.30
C PHE A 295 19.43 -0.17 2.03
N ILE A 296 19.56 1.05 1.52
CA ILE A 296 20.82 1.79 1.49
C ILE A 296 20.62 3.08 2.24
N SER A 297 21.41 3.29 3.29
CA SER A 297 21.33 4.48 4.12
C SER A 297 21.57 5.75 3.29
N TYR A 298 20.66 6.69 3.43
CA TYR A 298 20.88 8.08 3.06
C TYR A 298 21.94 8.67 4.02
N ASN A 299 22.94 9.33 3.49
CA ASN A 299 23.91 10.03 4.30
C ASN A 299 23.79 11.54 4.02
N SER A 300 23.07 12.23 4.90
CA SER A 300 22.83 13.67 4.81
C SER A 300 24.11 14.50 4.75
N ASN A 301 25.21 14.01 5.34
CA ASN A 301 26.50 14.72 5.37
C ASN A 301 27.27 14.70 4.05
N THR A 302 26.87 13.85 3.11
CA THR A 302 27.58 13.65 1.86
C THR A 302 26.75 13.98 0.61
N GLY A 303 25.50 14.43 0.80
CA GLY A 303 24.57 14.84 -0.25
C GLY A 303 24.01 13.69 -1.09
N ILE A 304 23.17 14.03 -2.05
CA ILE A 304 22.44 13.12 -2.96
C ILE A 304 23.36 12.06 -3.62
N ASN A 305 24.63 12.33 -3.75
CA ASN A 305 25.54 11.56 -4.60
C ASN A 305 26.05 10.23 -4.01
N ASN A 306 25.75 9.87 -2.76
CA ASN A 306 26.40 8.71 -2.12
C ASN A 306 25.52 7.49 -1.93
N SER A 307 24.20 7.58 -2.14
CA SER A 307 23.29 6.44 -2.02
C SER A 307 22.13 6.60 -3.01
N SER A 308 21.39 5.53 -3.31
CA SER A 308 20.14 5.59 -4.07
C SER A 308 18.92 5.70 -3.16
N ASP A 309 19.14 5.72 -1.85
CA ASP A 309 18.10 5.96 -0.83
C ASP A 309 16.92 4.96 -0.85
N PHE A 310 17.11 3.74 -1.35
CA PHE A 310 16.02 2.78 -1.42
C PHE A 310 15.76 2.05 -0.09
N LEU A 311 14.51 1.67 0.12
CA LEU A 311 14.03 0.79 1.17
C LEU A 311 13.12 -0.27 0.57
N LEU A 312 13.33 -1.53 0.93
CA LEU A 312 12.43 -2.64 0.65
C LEU A 312 11.89 -3.21 1.95
N LEU A 313 10.57 -3.17 2.10
CA LEU A 313 9.83 -3.73 3.22
C LEU A 313 9.09 -4.99 2.78
N LEU A 314 8.80 -5.86 3.72
CA LEU A 314 7.83 -6.95 3.59
C LEU A 314 6.68 -6.68 4.56
N ILE A 315 5.45 -6.66 4.09
CA ILE A 315 4.28 -6.67 4.98
C ILE A 315 4.20 -8.05 5.63
N THR A 316 4.14 -8.10 6.98
CA THR A 316 4.21 -9.36 7.75
C THR A 316 2.87 -10.08 7.84
N LYS A 317 1.77 -9.38 7.57
CA LYS A 317 0.41 -9.94 7.62
C LYS A 317 -0.03 -10.47 6.27
N ASP A 318 -0.83 -11.52 6.29
CA ASP A 318 -1.42 -12.11 5.08
C ASP A 318 -2.44 -11.16 4.44
N LEU A 319 -2.13 -10.71 3.24
CA LEU A 319 -3.04 -9.90 2.42
C LEU A 319 -4.15 -10.75 1.78
N SER A 320 -3.92 -12.05 1.56
CA SER A 320 -4.87 -12.93 0.86
C SER A 320 -6.17 -13.17 1.65
N SER A 321 -6.10 -13.04 2.96
CA SER A 321 -7.26 -13.15 3.85
C SER A 321 -8.18 -11.91 3.80
N LYS A 322 -7.78 -10.84 3.14
CA LYS A 322 -8.53 -9.59 3.12
C LYS A 322 -9.55 -9.54 1.98
N PRO A 323 -10.82 -9.17 2.23
CA PRO A 323 -11.87 -9.17 1.20
C PRO A 323 -11.65 -8.13 0.09
N TRP A 324 -10.67 -7.23 0.25
CA TRP A 324 -10.29 -6.20 -0.72
C TRP A 324 -8.99 -6.54 -1.48
N SER A 325 -8.38 -7.69 -1.21
CA SER A 325 -7.13 -8.13 -1.86
C SER A 325 -7.24 -8.22 -3.37
N ASP A 326 -8.41 -8.55 -3.89
CA ASP A 326 -8.68 -8.67 -5.32
C ASP A 326 -8.43 -7.37 -6.11
N SER A 327 -8.41 -6.24 -5.43
CA SER A 327 -8.12 -4.92 -6.03
C SER A 327 -6.65 -4.54 -5.95
N LEU A 328 -5.80 -5.35 -5.32
CA LEU A 328 -4.36 -5.08 -5.21
C LEU A 328 -3.64 -5.35 -6.54
N TYR A 329 -2.62 -4.55 -6.77
CA TYR A 329 -1.70 -4.73 -7.87
C TYR A 329 -0.26 -4.70 -7.39
N PHE A 330 0.53 -5.68 -7.80
CA PHE A 330 1.97 -5.73 -7.57
C PHE A 330 2.66 -5.14 -8.78
N ALA A 331 3.20 -3.94 -8.64
CA ALA A 331 3.78 -3.21 -9.75
C ALA A 331 4.99 -3.95 -10.35
N GLY A 332 5.07 -3.94 -11.67
CA GLY A 332 6.27 -4.39 -12.37
C GLY A 332 7.42 -3.40 -12.23
N TRP A 333 8.61 -3.81 -12.64
CA TRP A 333 9.81 -3.02 -12.49
C TRP A 333 10.77 -3.15 -13.67
N ASP A 334 11.62 -2.12 -13.82
CA ASP A 334 12.69 -2.06 -14.82
C ASP A 334 14.01 -1.64 -14.15
N ALA A 335 14.90 -2.59 -13.99
CA ALA A 335 16.23 -2.41 -13.42
C ALA A 335 17.33 -2.31 -14.49
N THR A 336 16.99 -2.04 -15.77
CA THR A 336 17.99 -1.91 -16.85
C THR A 336 18.79 -0.61 -16.77
N GLY A 337 18.26 0.41 -16.11
CA GLY A 337 18.86 1.75 -16.04
C GLY A 337 18.51 2.62 -17.26
N THR A 338 17.48 2.26 -18.00
CA THR A 338 16.87 3.09 -19.05
C THR A 338 15.68 3.85 -18.49
N SER A 339 15.39 5.02 -19.05
CA SER A 339 14.25 5.83 -18.63
C SER A 339 13.40 6.24 -19.84
N SER A 340 12.12 6.38 -19.56
CA SER A 340 11.15 7.05 -20.43
C SER A 340 10.12 7.77 -19.57
N VAL A 341 9.41 8.72 -20.14
CA VAL A 341 8.42 9.49 -19.40
C VAL A 341 7.18 8.64 -19.17
N GLY A 342 6.84 8.43 -17.91
CA GLY A 342 5.64 7.75 -17.45
C GLY A 342 4.86 8.61 -16.45
N LEU A 343 4.71 8.14 -15.22
CA LEU A 343 3.92 8.80 -14.18
C LEU A 343 4.60 8.65 -12.82
N ALA A 344 4.43 9.64 -11.95
CA ALA A 344 4.71 9.53 -10.52
C ALA A 344 3.38 9.47 -9.75
N ILE A 345 3.22 8.50 -8.85
CA ILE A 345 2.01 8.30 -8.06
C ILE A 345 2.39 8.34 -6.59
N HIS A 346 1.77 9.22 -5.80
CA HIS A 346 2.26 9.55 -4.47
C HIS A 346 1.15 10.03 -3.51
N HIS A 347 1.52 10.27 -2.26
CA HIS A 347 0.68 10.86 -1.22
C HIS A 347 1.31 12.19 -0.74
N PRO A 348 1.16 13.28 -1.52
CA PRO A 348 1.71 14.59 -1.15
C PRO A 348 1.05 15.07 0.15
N ALA A 349 1.81 15.68 1.04
CA ALA A 349 1.40 16.07 2.40
C ALA A 349 0.74 14.94 3.22
N GLY A 350 1.02 13.66 2.89
CA GLY A 350 0.30 12.51 3.43
C GLY A 350 -1.17 12.43 3.05
N ALA A 351 -1.61 13.29 2.13
CA ALA A 351 -2.98 13.41 1.66
C ALA A 351 -3.43 12.21 0.80
N ARG A 352 -4.67 12.27 0.34
CA ARG A 352 -5.21 11.25 -0.57
C ARG A 352 -4.41 11.19 -1.85
N LYS A 353 -4.25 9.97 -2.36
CA LYS A 353 -3.42 9.63 -3.51
C LYS A 353 -3.59 10.58 -4.68
N ARG A 354 -2.46 11.01 -5.21
CA ARG A 354 -2.32 11.89 -6.37
C ARG A 354 -1.39 11.27 -7.40
N PHE A 355 -1.38 11.85 -8.57
CA PHE A 355 -0.31 11.62 -9.52
C PHE A 355 0.17 12.92 -10.15
N SER A 356 1.42 12.89 -10.60
CA SER A 356 2.13 13.97 -11.25
C SER A 356 2.73 13.49 -12.54
N ILE A 357 2.65 14.32 -13.60
CA ILE A 357 3.08 13.97 -14.95
C ILE A 357 4.46 14.60 -15.22
N PRO A 358 5.53 13.80 -15.35
CA PRO A 358 6.83 14.31 -15.73
C PRO A 358 6.82 14.92 -17.12
N ARG A 359 7.48 16.06 -17.28
CA ARG A 359 7.83 16.61 -18.59
C ARG A 359 9.06 15.90 -19.16
N GLN A 360 10.01 15.58 -18.29
CA GLN A 360 11.27 14.96 -18.66
C GLN A 360 11.79 14.09 -17.50
N VAL A 361 12.34 12.94 -17.83
CA VAL A 361 13.14 12.10 -16.94
C VAL A 361 14.53 11.98 -17.54
N PHE A 362 15.56 12.30 -16.77
CA PHE A 362 16.95 12.29 -17.20
C PHE A 362 17.86 11.66 -16.15
N SER A 363 19.04 11.20 -16.57
CA SER A 363 20.00 10.62 -15.63
C SER A 363 20.72 11.72 -14.86
N TYR A 364 20.65 11.68 -13.52
CA TYR A 364 21.42 12.54 -12.64
C TYR A 364 22.47 11.70 -11.91
N GLY A 365 23.67 11.69 -12.46
CA GLY A 365 24.71 10.76 -12.04
C GLY A 365 24.32 9.29 -12.25
N SER A 366 25.02 8.39 -11.56
CA SER A 366 24.78 6.94 -11.67
C SER A 366 23.61 6.44 -10.81
N LYS A 367 23.18 7.20 -9.80
CA LYS A 367 22.29 6.74 -8.73
C LYS A 367 20.88 7.28 -8.81
N TYR A 368 20.67 8.40 -9.51
CA TYR A 368 19.38 9.10 -9.54
C TYR A 368 18.85 9.33 -10.94
N TRP A 369 17.53 9.35 -11.04
CA TRP A 369 16.78 10.00 -12.09
C TRP A 369 16.46 11.42 -11.65
N GLY A 370 16.76 12.42 -12.48
CA GLY A 370 16.21 13.76 -12.34
C GLY A 370 14.87 13.84 -13.07
N VAL A 371 13.90 14.47 -12.46
CA VAL A 371 12.55 14.65 -13.01
C VAL A 371 12.23 16.14 -13.05
N ASN A 372 11.88 16.63 -14.23
CA ASN A 372 11.31 17.97 -14.42
C ASN A 372 9.82 17.82 -14.68
N TRP A 373 9.02 18.67 -14.06
CA TRP A 373 7.57 18.67 -14.18
C TRP A 373 7.09 19.65 -15.24
N PHE A 374 5.85 19.52 -15.65
CA PHE A 374 5.21 20.56 -16.45
C PHE A 374 4.94 21.79 -15.56
N THR A 375 5.25 22.98 -16.05
CA THR A 375 5.06 24.26 -15.33
C THR A 375 3.65 24.82 -15.43
N ASN A 376 2.73 24.08 -16.04
CA ASN A 376 1.34 24.52 -16.18
C ASN A 376 0.54 24.11 -14.93
N PRO A 377 -0.40 24.93 -14.43
CA PRO A 377 -1.24 24.55 -13.30
C PRO A 377 -1.85 23.16 -13.47
N ASN A 378 -1.95 22.40 -12.37
CA ASN A 378 -2.53 21.06 -12.30
C ASN A 378 -1.77 19.96 -13.09
N LYS A 379 -0.45 20.08 -13.23
CA LYS A 379 0.39 19.01 -13.82
C LYS A 379 1.24 18.28 -12.79
N GLY A 380 1.32 18.83 -11.60
CA GLY A 380 1.91 18.24 -10.42
C GLY A 380 3.39 18.52 -10.23
N CYS A 381 3.81 18.23 -9.06
CA CYS A 381 5.17 18.22 -8.55
C CYS A 381 5.26 17.10 -7.52
N THR A 382 6.17 17.18 -6.56
CA THR A 382 6.12 16.39 -5.31
C THR A 382 6.09 17.30 -4.11
N GLU A 383 5.58 16.79 -3.00
CA GLU A 383 5.58 17.47 -1.71
C GLU A 383 6.11 16.52 -0.64
N GLN A 384 6.29 17.01 0.56
CA GLN A 384 6.55 16.17 1.72
C GLN A 384 5.48 15.09 1.86
N GLY A 385 5.84 13.89 2.35
CA GLY A 385 4.95 12.73 2.32
C GLY A 385 4.96 11.97 0.99
N SER A 386 5.39 12.59 -0.12
CA SER A 386 5.63 11.88 -1.39
C SER A 386 6.90 11.01 -1.36
N SER A 387 7.77 11.19 -0.38
CA SER A 387 9.00 10.41 -0.16
C SER A 387 8.78 8.92 -0.33
N GLY A 388 9.63 8.26 -1.11
CA GLY A 388 9.53 6.82 -1.41
C GLY A 388 8.50 6.46 -2.48
N SER A 389 7.76 7.44 -3.04
CA SER A 389 6.81 7.18 -4.12
C SER A 389 7.49 6.64 -5.37
N PRO A 390 6.85 5.71 -6.11
CA PRO A 390 7.41 5.14 -7.31
C PRO A 390 7.40 6.13 -8.49
N LEU A 391 8.49 6.13 -9.25
CA LEU A 391 8.52 6.68 -10.60
C LEU A 391 8.31 5.54 -11.59
N PHE A 392 7.27 5.64 -12.40
CA PHE A 392 6.99 4.70 -13.48
C PHE A 392 7.52 5.21 -14.82
N ASN A 393 8.03 4.31 -15.66
CA ASN A 393 8.36 4.60 -17.05
C ASN A 393 7.12 4.47 -17.97
N ALA A 394 7.26 4.75 -19.26
CA ALA A 394 6.18 4.66 -20.25
C ALA A 394 5.61 3.23 -20.38
N ASN A 395 6.37 2.20 -20.00
CA ASN A 395 5.92 0.80 -19.96
C ASN A 395 5.23 0.43 -18.65
N LYS A 396 4.92 1.43 -17.80
CA LYS A 396 4.25 1.26 -16.50
C LYS A 396 5.04 0.43 -15.48
N LEU A 397 6.37 0.44 -15.59
CA LEU A 397 7.29 -0.27 -14.72
C LEU A 397 7.99 0.72 -13.78
N ILE A 398 8.16 0.34 -12.53
CA ILE A 398 8.90 1.13 -11.53
C ILE A 398 10.37 1.19 -11.95
N ILE A 399 10.93 2.41 -12.02
CA ILE A 399 12.35 2.66 -12.31
C ILE A 399 13.09 3.33 -11.16
N GLY A 400 12.39 3.77 -10.13
CA GLY A 400 12.99 4.43 -8.94
C GLY A 400 11.96 4.87 -7.92
N ASP A 401 12.47 5.37 -6.78
CA ASP A 401 11.75 5.90 -5.62
C ASP A 401 12.14 7.35 -5.33
N LEU A 402 11.19 8.18 -4.91
CA LEU A 402 11.45 9.59 -4.60
C LEU A 402 12.34 9.74 -3.36
N SER A 403 13.51 10.33 -3.55
CA SER A 403 14.48 10.59 -2.48
C SER A 403 14.44 12.04 -2.00
N THR A 404 14.43 13.01 -2.90
CA THR A 404 14.45 14.44 -2.57
C THR A 404 14.05 15.27 -3.77
N GLY A 405 13.78 16.57 -3.55
CA GLY A 405 13.44 17.47 -4.64
C GLY A 405 13.36 18.92 -4.20
N GLU A 406 13.25 19.80 -5.19
CA GLU A 406 13.09 21.24 -5.04
C GLU A 406 11.78 21.72 -5.66
N SER A 407 10.99 20.80 -6.24
CA SER A 407 9.70 21.15 -6.83
C SER A 407 8.66 21.44 -5.75
N SER A 408 7.75 22.35 -6.06
CA SER A 408 6.54 22.64 -5.32
C SER A 408 5.50 23.22 -6.27
N CYS A 409 4.26 23.36 -5.84
CA CYS A 409 3.26 24.03 -6.67
C CYS A 409 3.64 25.48 -6.99
N ASP A 410 4.35 26.15 -6.08
CA ASP A 410 4.89 27.49 -6.27
C ASP A 410 6.19 27.50 -7.09
N ASN A 411 6.95 26.39 -7.08
CA ASN A 411 8.19 26.21 -7.85
C ASN A 411 8.14 24.94 -8.72
N PRO A 412 7.25 24.83 -9.70
CA PRO A 412 7.14 23.64 -10.55
C PRO A 412 8.33 23.49 -11.51
N ALA A 413 9.22 24.47 -11.59
CA ALA A 413 10.47 24.42 -12.37
C ALA A 413 11.60 23.70 -11.60
N GLY A 414 11.46 23.51 -10.30
CA GLY A 414 12.39 22.70 -9.50
C GLY A 414 12.46 21.26 -10.01
N SER A 415 13.59 20.61 -9.83
CA SER A 415 13.78 19.21 -10.19
C SER A 415 13.65 18.32 -8.96
N ASP A 416 13.03 17.16 -9.14
CA ASP A 416 13.01 16.12 -8.11
C ASP A 416 13.91 14.96 -8.52
N TYR A 417 14.39 14.22 -7.52
CA TYR A 417 15.38 13.18 -7.71
C TYR A 417 14.90 11.86 -7.14
N TYR A 418 14.82 10.87 -8.02
CA TYR A 418 14.39 9.51 -7.71
C TYR A 418 15.59 8.56 -7.71
N GLY A 419 15.78 7.80 -6.64
CA GLY A 419 16.77 6.75 -6.57
C GLY A 419 16.55 5.71 -7.66
N LYS A 420 17.61 5.39 -8.43
CA LYS A 420 17.49 4.41 -9.53
C LYS A 420 17.35 2.99 -8.99
N LEU A 421 16.28 2.30 -9.40
CA LEU A 421 16.12 0.88 -9.13
C LEU A 421 17.29 0.06 -9.70
N SER A 422 17.82 0.45 -10.85
CA SER A 422 19.00 -0.19 -11.46
C SER A 422 20.26 -0.10 -10.60
N TYR A 423 20.41 0.95 -9.82
CA TYR A 423 21.49 1.06 -8.83
C TYR A 423 21.20 0.22 -7.59
N ALA A 424 19.98 0.30 -7.05
CA ALA A 424 19.53 -0.53 -5.93
C ALA A 424 19.63 -2.03 -6.24
N TRP A 425 19.49 -2.41 -7.51
CA TRP A 425 19.58 -3.80 -7.98
C TRP A 425 20.91 -4.45 -7.65
N THR A 426 21.99 -3.78 -7.95
CA THR A 426 23.36 -4.32 -7.75
C THR A 426 24.10 -3.64 -6.62
N ASN A 427 23.74 -2.38 -6.30
CA ASN A 427 24.47 -1.52 -5.37
C ASN A 427 25.99 -1.65 -5.55
N ASN A 428 26.46 -1.43 -6.78
CA ASN A 428 27.86 -1.53 -7.14
C ASN A 428 28.55 -2.84 -6.68
N ASN A 429 27.86 -3.97 -6.81
CA ASN A 429 28.31 -5.30 -6.43
C ASN A 429 28.54 -5.52 -4.91
N ASN A 430 27.83 -4.78 -4.05
CA ASN A 430 27.83 -5.03 -2.63
C ASN A 430 27.42 -6.50 -2.36
N SER A 431 28.22 -7.23 -1.59
CA SER A 431 27.95 -8.65 -1.28
C SER A 431 26.83 -8.85 -0.26
N ASN A 432 26.53 -7.83 0.55
CA ASN A 432 25.46 -7.90 1.55
C ASN A 432 24.09 -7.83 0.89
N THR A 433 23.28 -8.88 1.03
CA THR A 433 21.91 -8.96 0.48
C THR A 433 20.97 -7.90 1.04
N GLY A 434 21.15 -7.46 2.29
CA GLY A 434 20.40 -6.35 2.89
C GLY A 434 20.74 -4.96 2.32
N LYS A 435 21.68 -4.87 1.38
CA LYS A 435 22.11 -3.62 0.74
C LYS A 435 21.80 -3.55 -0.75
N LYS A 436 21.03 -4.48 -1.29
CA LYS A 436 20.60 -4.51 -2.69
C LYS A 436 19.24 -5.21 -2.82
N ILE A 437 18.47 -4.82 -3.82
CA ILE A 437 17.10 -5.30 -4.00
C ILE A 437 17.01 -6.61 -4.79
N GLN A 438 18.00 -6.89 -5.64
CA GLN A 438 17.99 -8.04 -6.55
C GLN A 438 17.71 -9.38 -5.86
N PRO A 439 18.31 -9.75 -4.72
CA PRO A 439 18.06 -11.06 -4.10
C PRO A 439 16.61 -11.28 -3.64
N TRP A 440 15.84 -10.19 -3.52
CA TRP A 440 14.45 -10.21 -3.08
C TRP A 440 13.48 -10.23 -4.25
N LEU A 441 13.75 -9.45 -5.31
CA LEU A 441 12.89 -9.39 -6.50
C LEU A 441 13.24 -10.46 -7.54
N ASP A 442 14.48 -10.99 -7.54
CA ASP A 442 14.93 -12.12 -8.34
C ASP A 442 15.63 -13.17 -7.45
N PRO A 443 14.90 -13.81 -6.50
CA PRO A 443 15.48 -14.80 -5.59
C PRO A 443 15.97 -16.06 -6.30
N ASP A 444 15.47 -16.35 -7.48
CA ASP A 444 15.83 -17.52 -8.28
C ASP A 444 17.03 -17.24 -9.21
N ASN A 445 17.57 -16.01 -9.16
CA ASN A 445 18.71 -15.55 -9.95
C ASN A 445 18.54 -15.82 -11.44
N THR A 446 17.33 -15.51 -11.94
CA THR A 446 16.96 -15.70 -13.35
C THR A 446 17.71 -14.78 -14.29
N GLY A 447 18.25 -13.68 -13.77
CA GLY A 447 18.99 -12.66 -14.51
C GLY A 447 18.09 -11.69 -15.28
N VAL A 448 16.77 -11.76 -15.13
CA VAL A 448 15.85 -10.78 -15.72
C VAL A 448 16.08 -9.40 -15.11
N ARG A 449 15.93 -8.37 -15.95
CA ARG A 449 16.13 -6.97 -15.55
C ARG A 449 14.85 -6.16 -15.70
N THR A 450 13.79 -6.78 -16.19
CA THR A 450 12.45 -6.21 -16.29
C THR A 450 11.43 -7.26 -15.95
N LEU A 451 10.41 -6.89 -15.19
CA LEU A 451 9.31 -7.79 -14.84
C LEU A 451 7.99 -7.02 -14.96
N PRO A 452 6.96 -7.61 -15.59
CA PRO A 452 5.63 -7.00 -15.59
C PRO A 452 5.00 -7.02 -14.20
N GLY A 453 4.03 -6.14 -13.99
CA GLY A 453 3.19 -6.18 -12.80
C GLY A 453 2.17 -7.31 -12.87
N MET A 454 1.49 -7.53 -11.75
CA MET A 454 0.54 -8.62 -11.56
C MET A 454 -0.62 -8.14 -10.70
N ASP A 455 -1.85 -8.45 -11.08
CA ASP A 455 -2.99 -8.33 -10.18
C ASP A 455 -3.00 -9.44 -9.12
N PHE A 456 -3.90 -9.34 -8.15
CA PHE A 456 -3.94 -10.31 -7.05
C PHE A 456 -4.37 -11.73 -7.48
N HIS A 457 -5.06 -11.89 -8.60
CA HIS A 457 -5.49 -13.19 -9.13
C HIS A 457 -4.41 -13.88 -9.98
N GLY A 458 -3.27 -13.23 -10.17
CA GLY A 458 -2.25 -13.64 -11.11
C GLY A 458 -2.53 -13.04 -12.49
N VAL A 459 -1.64 -13.27 -13.44
CA VAL A 459 -1.75 -12.69 -14.78
C VAL A 459 -3.02 -13.23 -15.48
N VAL A 460 -4.16 -12.59 -15.25
CA VAL A 460 -5.43 -12.80 -15.98
C VAL A 460 -5.62 -11.68 -17.00
N GLY A 461 -4.58 -10.97 -17.32
CA GLY A 461 -4.56 -9.97 -18.37
C GLY A 461 -3.73 -10.45 -19.54
N VAL A 462 -4.25 -10.34 -20.75
CA VAL A 462 -3.40 -10.33 -21.94
C VAL A 462 -2.49 -9.10 -21.81
N GLN A 463 -1.32 -9.26 -21.17
CA GLN A 463 -0.27 -8.27 -21.28
C GLN A 463 0.20 -8.31 -22.73
N ASP A 464 0.00 -7.19 -23.39
CA ASP A 464 0.61 -6.93 -24.67
C ASP A 464 2.13 -6.83 -24.44
N PHE A 465 2.85 -7.96 -24.56
CA PHE A 465 4.32 -8.00 -24.52
C PHE A 465 4.91 -7.35 -25.76
N SER A 466 4.55 -6.11 -26.02
CA SER A 466 5.02 -5.36 -27.18
C SER A 466 6.36 -4.66 -26.98
N SER A 467 7.32 -5.29 -26.28
CA SER A 467 8.68 -4.73 -26.20
C SER A 467 9.79 -5.60 -26.81
N HIS A 468 9.45 -6.67 -27.52
CA HIS A 468 10.21 -7.27 -28.62
C HIS A 468 9.20 -7.94 -29.53
N ILE A 469 8.45 -7.12 -30.28
CA ILE A 469 7.53 -7.62 -31.30
C ILE A 469 8.38 -8.06 -32.47
N GLU A 470 8.76 -9.30 -32.50
CA GLU A 470 8.69 -10.02 -33.71
C GLU A 470 7.21 -10.00 -34.13
N TYR A 471 6.92 -9.34 -35.22
CA TYR A 471 5.62 -9.02 -35.78
C TYR A 471 4.66 -10.22 -35.73
N PHE A 472 3.60 -10.17 -34.89
CA PHE A 472 2.51 -11.15 -34.83
C PHE A 472 1.18 -10.47 -35.05
N ASN A 473 0.51 -10.77 -36.14
CA ASN A 473 -0.75 -10.15 -36.53
C ASN A 473 -1.71 -11.17 -37.12
N VAL A 474 -3.00 -11.00 -36.87
CA VAL A 474 -4.09 -11.87 -37.30
C VAL A 474 -5.11 -11.05 -38.07
N ASN A 475 -5.34 -11.37 -39.34
CA ASN A 475 -6.26 -10.67 -40.21
C ASN A 475 -7.10 -11.64 -41.07
N PRO A 476 -8.36 -11.32 -41.43
CA PRO A 476 -9.15 -10.20 -40.90
C PRO A 476 -9.60 -10.43 -39.47
N ASN A 477 -9.79 -9.35 -38.71
CA ASN A 477 -10.35 -9.39 -37.37
C ASN A 477 -11.25 -8.14 -37.17
N PRO A 478 -12.60 -8.27 -37.14
CA PRO A 478 -13.40 -9.51 -37.13
C PRO A 478 -13.30 -10.37 -38.40
N SER A 479 -13.58 -11.69 -38.25
CA SER A 479 -13.52 -12.70 -39.30
C SER A 479 -14.76 -13.59 -39.33
N THR A 480 -15.08 -14.16 -40.45
CA THR A 480 -16.07 -15.26 -40.59
C THR A 480 -15.50 -16.62 -40.20
N GLY A 481 -14.23 -16.68 -39.79
CA GLY A 481 -13.54 -17.89 -39.33
C GLY A 481 -12.28 -18.26 -40.11
N ASN A 482 -12.04 -17.68 -41.28
CA ASN A 482 -10.76 -17.86 -41.99
C ASN A 482 -9.87 -16.65 -41.71
N ILE A 483 -8.73 -16.89 -41.10
CA ILE A 483 -7.77 -15.86 -40.71
C ILE A 483 -6.38 -16.17 -41.22
N THR A 484 -5.64 -15.14 -41.53
CA THR A 484 -4.24 -15.21 -41.89
C THR A 484 -3.41 -14.72 -40.71
N VAL A 485 -2.51 -15.56 -40.24
CA VAL A 485 -1.51 -15.23 -39.21
C VAL A 485 -0.25 -14.77 -39.93
N LYS A 486 0.29 -13.62 -39.52
CA LYS A 486 1.59 -13.11 -39.93
C LYS A 486 2.47 -12.94 -38.71
N GLY A 487 3.67 -13.50 -38.72
CA GLY A 487 4.58 -13.46 -37.60
C GLY A 487 6.00 -13.85 -37.94
N SER A 488 6.89 -13.66 -36.98
CA SER A 488 8.26 -14.19 -37.02
C SER A 488 8.32 -15.36 -36.06
N PHE A 489 8.67 -16.54 -36.54
CA PHE A 489 8.68 -17.77 -35.76
C PHE A 489 10.09 -18.38 -35.82
N LYS A 490 10.51 -18.96 -34.69
CA LYS A 490 11.82 -19.62 -34.58
C LYS A 490 11.79 -21.05 -35.11
N GLU A 491 10.67 -21.73 -34.93
CA GLU A 491 10.47 -23.09 -35.35
C GLU A 491 9.64 -23.15 -36.66
N THR A 492 9.71 -24.24 -37.35
CA THR A 492 8.91 -24.47 -38.58
C THR A 492 7.60 -25.22 -38.30
N VAL A 493 7.44 -25.71 -37.07
CA VAL A 493 6.24 -26.41 -36.60
C VAL A 493 5.94 -25.95 -35.16
N GLY A 494 4.70 -25.61 -34.89
CA GLY A 494 4.25 -25.18 -33.59
C GLY A 494 2.88 -25.76 -33.22
N ARG A 495 2.41 -25.47 -32.03
CA ARG A 495 1.06 -25.80 -31.58
C ARG A 495 0.20 -24.56 -31.57
N CYS A 496 -1.00 -24.66 -32.14
CA CYS A 496 -2.02 -23.63 -32.09
C CYS A 496 -3.13 -24.05 -31.12
N ASP A 497 -3.30 -23.31 -30.05
CA ASP A 497 -4.37 -23.48 -29.08
C ASP A 497 -5.38 -22.34 -29.24
N VAL A 498 -6.68 -22.66 -29.19
CA VAL A 498 -7.75 -21.66 -29.27
C VAL A 498 -8.61 -21.74 -28.02
N TYR A 499 -8.79 -20.63 -27.37
CA TYR A 499 -9.59 -20.50 -26.15
C TYR A 499 -10.82 -19.62 -26.38
N ASN A 500 -11.94 -19.92 -25.72
CA ASN A 500 -13.10 -19.03 -25.71
C ASN A 500 -12.91 -17.87 -24.71
N ALA A 501 -13.88 -16.96 -24.65
CA ALA A 501 -13.86 -15.79 -23.75
C ALA A 501 -13.83 -16.15 -22.25
N MET A 502 -14.15 -17.40 -21.88
CA MET A 502 -14.09 -17.90 -20.49
C MET A 502 -12.76 -18.64 -20.20
N GLY A 503 -11.79 -18.60 -21.12
CA GLY A 503 -10.49 -19.27 -20.95
C GLY A 503 -10.51 -20.78 -21.17
N MET A 504 -11.62 -21.37 -21.64
CA MET A 504 -11.66 -22.79 -21.92
C MET A 504 -11.02 -23.08 -23.29
N LEU A 505 -10.14 -24.07 -23.34
CA LEU A 505 -9.55 -24.59 -24.59
C LEU A 505 -10.66 -25.17 -25.47
N VAL A 506 -10.84 -24.66 -26.69
CA VAL A 506 -11.86 -25.10 -27.66
C VAL A 506 -11.24 -25.83 -28.84
N SER A 507 -9.95 -25.61 -29.11
CA SER A 507 -9.19 -26.33 -30.14
C SER A 507 -7.71 -26.34 -29.81
N SER A 508 -7.02 -27.41 -30.16
CA SER A 508 -5.55 -27.52 -30.12
C SER A 508 -5.09 -28.32 -31.32
N GLU A 509 -4.24 -27.76 -32.15
CA GLU A 509 -3.72 -28.41 -33.34
C GLU A 509 -2.24 -28.09 -33.59
N THR A 510 -1.55 -28.99 -34.28
CA THR A 510 -0.19 -28.74 -34.74
C THR A 510 -0.25 -27.97 -36.05
N VAL A 511 0.48 -26.86 -36.17
CA VAL A 511 0.50 -26.00 -37.34
C VAL A 511 1.90 -25.86 -37.88
N ALA A 512 2.01 -25.80 -39.21
CA ALA A 512 3.26 -25.44 -39.87
C ALA A 512 3.43 -23.91 -39.73
N LEU A 513 4.55 -23.50 -39.15
CA LEU A 513 4.87 -22.11 -38.93
C LEU A 513 5.69 -21.57 -40.14
N SER A 514 5.20 -20.47 -40.67
CA SER A 514 5.88 -19.69 -41.70
C SER A 514 5.55 -18.22 -41.47
N PRO A 515 6.30 -17.26 -42.04
CA PRO A 515 6.05 -15.84 -41.82
C PRO A 515 4.61 -15.39 -42.12
N THR A 516 3.88 -16.21 -42.89
CA THR A 516 2.44 -16.03 -43.13
C THR A 516 1.80 -17.39 -43.34
N PHE A 517 0.77 -17.73 -42.56
CA PHE A 517 -0.01 -18.96 -42.74
C PHE A 517 -1.49 -18.72 -42.41
N ASN A 518 -2.36 -19.63 -42.85
CA ASN A 518 -3.78 -19.51 -42.67
C ASN A 518 -4.27 -20.50 -41.60
N LEU A 519 -5.20 -20.02 -40.76
CA LEU A 519 -5.95 -20.84 -39.80
C LEU A 519 -7.43 -20.84 -40.18
N ASN A 520 -8.03 -22.01 -40.15
CA ASN A 520 -9.45 -22.17 -40.39
C ASN A 520 -10.20 -22.39 -39.05
N LEU A 521 -10.83 -21.33 -38.57
CA LEU A 521 -11.67 -21.31 -37.34
C LEU A 521 -13.16 -21.24 -37.70
N SER A 522 -13.55 -21.59 -38.95
CA SER A 522 -14.92 -21.47 -39.43
C SER A 522 -15.91 -22.40 -38.69
N TYR A 523 -15.43 -23.38 -37.95
CA TYR A 523 -16.25 -24.25 -37.11
C TYR A 523 -16.69 -23.59 -35.79
N LEU A 524 -16.04 -22.47 -35.36
CA LEU A 524 -16.40 -21.72 -34.16
C LEU A 524 -17.65 -20.88 -34.39
N THR A 525 -18.45 -20.71 -33.34
CA THR A 525 -19.63 -19.80 -33.34
C THR A 525 -19.20 -18.34 -33.27
N SER A 526 -20.12 -17.42 -33.56
CA SER A 526 -19.83 -15.98 -33.33
C SER A 526 -19.46 -15.73 -31.88
N GLY A 527 -18.36 -15.02 -31.65
CA GLY A 527 -17.83 -14.78 -30.30
C GLY A 527 -16.41 -14.24 -30.30
N ILE A 528 -15.88 -14.04 -29.11
CA ILE A 528 -14.48 -13.65 -28.87
C ILE A 528 -13.68 -14.90 -28.52
N TYR A 529 -12.54 -15.04 -29.19
CA TYR A 529 -11.61 -16.15 -29.01
C TYR A 529 -10.18 -15.62 -28.85
N PHE A 530 -9.32 -16.40 -28.23
CA PHE A 530 -7.88 -16.14 -28.14
C PHE A 530 -7.13 -17.26 -28.84
N VAL A 531 -6.31 -16.91 -29.81
CA VAL A 531 -5.45 -17.83 -30.56
C VAL A 531 -4.05 -17.71 -30.00
N GLU A 532 -3.50 -18.83 -29.56
CA GLU A 532 -2.12 -18.96 -29.07
C GLU A 532 -1.31 -19.85 -29.99
N ILE A 533 -0.13 -19.37 -30.40
CA ILE A 533 0.84 -20.16 -31.16
C ILE A 533 2.05 -20.39 -30.27
N HIS A 534 2.31 -21.65 -29.98
CA HIS A 534 3.50 -22.10 -29.26
C HIS A 534 4.59 -22.42 -30.28
N ASP A 535 5.65 -21.61 -30.26
CA ASP A 535 6.82 -21.70 -31.13
C ASP A 535 8.05 -22.04 -30.29
N GLY A 536 8.27 -23.32 -30.03
CA GLY A 536 9.28 -23.77 -29.08
C GLY A 536 9.02 -23.24 -27.68
N SER A 537 9.91 -22.37 -27.18
CA SER A 537 9.77 -21.69 -25.88
C SER A 537 9.02 -20.36 -25.96
N GLN A 538 8.65 -19.92 -27.16
CA GLN A 538 7.92 -18.66 -27.36
C GLN A 538 6.42 -18.90 -27.47
N LEU A 539 5.64 -17.94 -26.96
CA LEU A 539 4.18 -17.92 -27.03
C LEU A 539 3.72 -16.63 -27.71
N HIS A 540 3.02 -16.79 -28.83
CA HIS A 540 2.37 -15.69 -29.53
C HIS A 540 0.86 -15.78 -29.32
N ARG A 541 0.21 -14.67 -28.95
CA ARG A 541 -1.23 -14.65 -28.64
C ARG A 541 -1.92 -13.49 -29.36
N SER A 542 -3.12 -13.73 -29.87
CA SER A 542 -3.98 -12.69 -30.44
C SER A 542 -5.45 -12.92 -30.11
N LYS A 543 -6.18 -11.83 -29.88
CA LYS A 543 -7.65 -11.86 -29.80
C LYS A 543 -8.25 -11.90 -31.19
N VAL A 544 -9.17 -12.83 -31.42
CA VAL A 544 -9.91 -12.99 -32.69
C VAL A 544 -11.41 -12.86 -32.41
N VAL A 545 -12.09 -12.05 -33.19
CA VAL A 545 -13.55 -11.91 -33.16
C VAL A 545 -14.12 -12.69 -34.34
N ILE A 546 -14.90 -13.73 -34.07
CA ILE A 546 -15.66 -14.44 -35.10
C ILE A 546 -17.04 -13.80 -35.21
N ALA A 547 -17.38 -13.31 -36.40
CA ALA A 547 -18.65 -12.67 -36.71
C ALA A 547 -19.23 -13.35 -37.96
N LYS A 548 -20.26 -14.19 -37.75
CA LYS A 548 -21.00 -14.89 -38.82
C LYS A 548 -22.37 -14.27 -38.99
#